data_68a169c2915e217db7cac8541d046b1c
#
_entry.id   68a169c2915e217db7cac8541d046b1c
#
_cell.length_a   1.000
_cell.length_b   1.000
_cell.length_c   1.000
_cell.angle_alpha   90.00
_cell.angle_beta   90.00
_cell.angle_gamma   90.00
#
_symmetry.space_group_name_H-M   'P 1'
#
loop_
_entity.id
_entity.type
_entity.pdbx_description
1 polymer ?
#
loop_
_entity_poly.entity_id
_entity_poly.type
_entity_poly.pdbx_seq_one_letter_code
_entity_poly.pdbx_strand_id
1 'polypeptide(L)'
;MYFSSQGVIKRKVSFTRPLAENSESDTLNIAYGIDKNFMFGCAISAASILLHNPDIKFSFHIFTDSLSDDDEEKFQNLSTQYNADISLYIVNCDELKSLPSTKNWSYATYFRFVIADLLYPEIETLLYIDADIVCKGSLHELLGIEFNNNIAAVVAEEDKVWWEKRAKALDEPGINAGYFNAGFLYINLAQWQKNDISSQAMSLLADEKIKSKISYLDQDILNILLIDKTIWLDKKHNTQYSINYELSKPKPVNPIKDDTVMIHYIGPTKPWHKWAENYACTEYFLDAKRASPWNQSPLLQATTTSNMRYCAKHQFHNGDITRGALSFLKYLYKKVF
;
A
#
# COMPACT_ATOMS: atom_id res chain seq x y z
N MET A 1 15.32 9.57 -14.95
CA MET A 1 14.23 8.57 -15.19
C MET A 1 14.86 7.23 -15.53
N TYR A 2 14.66 6.24 -14.71
CA TYR A 2 15.23 4.90 -14.90
C TYR A 2 14.31 4.01 -15.76
N PHE A 3 13.00 4.04 -15.45
CA PHE A 3 12.01 3.27 -16.20
C PHE A 3 11.40 4.10 -17.33
N SER A 4 11.15 3.47 -18.49
CA SER A 4 10.41 4.07 -19.60
C SER A 4 9.14 3.28 -19.89
N SER A 5 8.13 3.94 -20.43
CA SER A 5 6.86 3.27 -20.77
C SER A 5 7.02 2.17 -21.82
N GLN A 6 7.99 2.33 -22.74
CA GLN A 6 8.32 1.31 -23.74
C GLN A 6 9.00 0.11 -23.06
N GLY A 7 8.33 -1.04 -23.08
CA GLY A 7 8.81 -2.29 -22.49
C GLY A 7 8.38 -2.55 -21.05
N VAL A 8 8.02 -1.51 -20.27
CA VAL A 8 7.53 -1.68 -18.89
C VAL A 8 6.01 -1.87 -18.84
N ILE A 9 5.24 -1.17 -19.70
CA ILE A 9 3.77 -1.31 -19.73
C ILE A 9 3.36 -2.20 -20.89
N LYS A 10 2.73 -3.34 -20.57
CA LYS A 10 2.15 -4.29 -21.55
C LYS A 10 0.79 -3.84 -22.08
N ARG A 11 -0.04 -3.26 -21.18
CA ARG A 11 -1.40 -2.81 -21.48
C ARG A 11 -1.79 -1.69 -20.52
N LYS A 12 -2.53 -0.70 -21.03
CA LYS A 12 -3.19 0.33 -20.23
C LYS A 12 -4.68 0.33 -20.56
N VAL A 13 -5.52 0.41 -19.53
CA VAL A 13 -6.97 0.61 -19.64
C VAL A 13 -7.32 1.82 -18.79
N SER A 14 -8.14 2.71 -19.31
CA SER A 14 -8.52 3.92 -18.57
C SER A 14 -10.03 4.13 -18.64
N PHE A 15 -10.61 4.43 -17.50
CA PHE A 15 -12.00 4.82 -17.31
C PHE A 15 -11.99 6.28 -16.85
N THR A 16 -12.50 7.17 -17.70
CA THR A 16 -12.50 8.61 -17.43
C THR A 16 -13.91 9.09 -17.14
N ARG A 17 -14.02 9.95 -16.14
CA ARG A 17 -15.28 10.67 -15.88
C ARG A 17 -15.65 11.57 -17.05
N PRO A 18 -16.95 11.84 -17.29
CA PRO A 18 -17.37 12.84 -18.24
C PRO A 18 -16.75 14.20 -17.88
N LEU A 19 -16.22 14.91 -18.88
CA LEU A 19 -15.68 16.25 -18.70
C LEU A 19 -16.79 17.17 -18.17
N ALA A 20 -16.69 17.62 -16.93
CA ALA A 20 -17.50 18.73 -16.43
C ALA A 20 -16.87 20.02 -16.93
N GLU A 21 -17.62 20.80 -17.72
CA GLU A 21 -17.23 22.15 -18.12
C GLU A 21 -16.97 22.98 -16.84
N ASN A 22 -15.76 23.57 -16.73
CA ASN A 22 -15.36 24.56 -15.72
C ASN A 22 -15.21 24.07 -14.26
N SER A 23 -14.26 23.19 -13.97
CA SER A 23 -13.84 23.02 -12.59
C SER A 23 -12.31 22.94 -12.46
N GLU A 24 -11.71 24.04 -12.06
CA GLU A 24 -10.29 24.18 -11.65
C GLU A 24 -10.00 23.53 -10.28
N SER A 25 -10.80 22.56 -9.81
CA SER A 25 -10.49 21.91 -8.54
C SER A 25 -9.36 20.92 -8.73
N ASP A 26 -8.34 21.03 -7.88
CA ASP A 26 -7.20 20.14 -7.85
C ASP A 26 -7.63 18.67 -7.79
N THR A 27 -7.08 17.85 -8.68
CA THR A 27 -7.30 16.41 -8.68
C THR A 27 -6.22 15.75 -7.82
N LEU A 28 -6.59 14.99 -6.81
CA LEU A 28 -5.64 14.18 -6.05
C LEU A 28 -5.34 12.89 -6.80
N ASN A 29 -4.11 12.75 -7.27
CA ASN A 29 -3.63 11.55 -7.94
C ASN A 29 -3.20 10.53 -6.90
N ILE A 30 -3.71 9.30 -6.99
CA ILE A 30 -3.40 8.21 -6.07
C ILE A 30 -2.89 7.01 -6.86
N ALA A 31 -1.78 6.41 -6.43
CA ALA A 31 -1.24 5.23 -7.10
C ALA A 31 -1.05 4.04 -6.16
N TYR A 32 -1.23 2.86 -6.74
CA TYR A 32 -0.98 1.56 -6.14
C TYR A 32 -0.03 0.75 -7.01
N GLY A 33 0.93 0.07 -6.36
CA GLY A 33 1.79 -0.93 -6.98
C GLY A 33 1.51 -2.29 -6.35
N ILE A 34 0.86 -3.20 -7.09
CA ILE A 34 0.34 -4.46 -6.53
C ILE A 34 0.65 -5.67 -7.41
N ASP A 35 0.74 -6.84 -6.80
CA ASP A 35 0.55 -8.10 -7.51
C ASP A 35 -0.92 -8.56 -7.43
N LYS A 36 -1.26 -9.59 -8.21
CA LYS A 36 -2.63 -10.14 -8.28
C LYS A 36 -3.26 -10.50 -6.94
N ASN A 37 -2.45 -10.82 -5.90
CA ASN A 37 -2.96 -11.24 -4.60
C ASN A 37 -3.50 -10.06 -3.78
N PHE A 38 -3.07 -8.85 -4.13
CA PHE A 38 -3.49 -7.61 -3.46
C PHE A 38 -4.56 -6.83 -4.22
N MET A 39 -5.03 -7.33 -5.38
CA MET A 39 -6.04 -6.65 -6.20
C MET A 39 -7.32 -6.34 -5.40
N PHE A 40 -7.84 -7.32 -4.65
CA PHE A 40 -9.02 -7.12 -3.82
C PHE A 40 -8.80 -6.07 -2.72
N GLY A 41 -7.64 -6.07 -2.07
CA GLY A 41 -7.27 -5.04 -1.08
C GLY A 41 -7.22 -3.64 -1.71
N CYS A 42 -6.52 -3.50 -2.83
CA CYS A 42 -6.41 -2.27 -3.61
C CYS A 42 -7.78 -1.71 -4.01
N ALA A 43 -8.65 -2.55 -4.53
CA ALA A 43 -10.00 -2.16 -4.95
C ALA A 43 -10.83 -1.58 -3.79
N ILE A 44 -10.77 -2.21 -2.62
CA ILE A 44 -11.50 -1.72 -1.45
C ILE A 44 -10.81 -0.51 -0.80
N SER A 45 -9.48 -0.42 -0.87
CA SER A 45 -8.73 0.78 -0.51
C SER A 45 -9.19 1.99 -1.32
N ALA A 46 -9.22 1.88 -2.66
CA ALA A 46 -9.73 2.93 -3.56
C ALA A 46 -11.20 3.30 -3.25
N ALA A 47 -12.05 2.29 -3.06
CA ALA A 47 -13.46 2.52 -2.70
C ALA A 47 -13.60 3.25 -1.35
N SER A 48 -12.76 2.95 -0.35
CA SER A 48 -12.79 3.62 0.95
C SER A 48 -12.44 5.10 0.85
N ILE A 49 -11.50 5.46 -0.01
CA ILE A 49 -11.11 6.85 -0.28
C ILE A 49 -12.28 7.61 -0.90
N LEU A 50 -12.89 7.04 -1.93
CA LEU A 50 -14.04 7.63 -2.62
C LEU A 50 -15.25 7.80 -1.69
N LEU A 51 -15.51 6.81 -0.83
CA LEU A 51 -16.61 6.82 0.12
C LEU A 51 -16.51 7.97 1.15
N HIS A 52 -15.29 8.27 1.62
CA HIS A 52 -15.06 9.25 2.69
C HIS A 52 -14.68 10.65 2.20
N ASN A 53 -14.51 10.84 0.88
CA ASN A 53 -14.08 12.11 0.29
C ASN A 53 -14.90 12.46 -0.98
N PRO A 54 -16.23 12.59 -0.88
CA PRO A 54 -17.09 12.76 -2.06
C PRO A 54 -16.91 14.11 -2.78
N ASP A 55 -16.28 15.06 -2.14
CA ASP A 55 -16.04 16.44 -2.61
C ASP A 55 -14.64 16.65 -3.21
N ILE A 56 -13.77 15.63 -3.13
CA ILE A 56 -12.44 15.64 -3.78
C ILE A 56 -12.51 14.92 -5.12
N LYS A 57 -11.87 15.46 -6.14
CA LYS A 57 -11.66 14.78 -7.42
C LYS A 57 -10.46 13.84 -7.33
N PHE A 58 -10.64 12.62 -7.77
CA PHE A 58 -9.58 11.60 -7.74
C PHE A 58 -9.24 11.09 -9.13
N SER A 59 -7.95 10.82 -9.34
CA SER A 59 -7.43 10.00 -10.41
C SER A 59 -6.60 8.86 -9.83
N PHE A 60 -7.04 7.62 -10.03
CA PHE A 60 -6.36 6.43 -9.54
C PHE A 60 -5.50 5.80 -10.63
N HIS A 61 -4.28 5.43 -10.27
CA HIS A 61 -3.29 4.79 -11.13
C HIS A 61 -2.87 3.46 -10.52
N ILE A 62 -3.40 2.34 -11.03
CA ILE A 62 -3.19 1.01 -10.47
C ILE A 62 -2.24 0.22 -11.36
N PHE A 63 -1.04 -0.03 -10.87
CA PHE A 63 0.00 -0.80 -11.53
C PHE A 63 -0.01 -2.22 -10.99
N THR A 64 -0.20 -3.20 -11.89
CA THR A 64 -0.35 -4.61 -11.52
C THR A 64 0.36 -5.53 -12.50
N ASP A 65 0.71 -6.72 -12.06
CA ASP A 65 1.26 -7.78 -12.90
C ASP A 65 0.19 -8.52 -13.72
N SER A 66 -1.07 -8.45 -13.29
CA SER A 66 -2.19 -9.19 -13.87
C SER A 66 -3.52 -8.53 -13.55
N LEU A 67 -4.45 -8.59 -14.50
CA LEU A 67 -5.80 -8.07 -14.39
C LEU A 67 -6.78 -9.10 -14.97
N SER A 68 -7.84 -9.44 -14.22
CA SER A 68 -8.94 -10.26 -14.71
C SER A 68 -10.02 -9.38 -15.38
N ASP A 69 -10.80 -9.96 -16.30
CA ASP A 69 -11.92 -9.25 -16.93
C ASP A 69 -12.98 -8.83 -15.88
N ASP A 70 -13.20 -9.63 -14.84
CA ASP A 70 -14.13 -9.33 -13.74
C ASP A 70 -13.63 -8.11 -12.91
N ASP A 71 -12.33 -8.02 -12.62
CA ASP A 71 -11.78 -6.88 -11.92
C ASP A 71 -11.81 -5.62 -12.80
N GLU A 72 -11.52 -5.74 -14.09
CA GLU A 72 -11.58 -4.63 -15.05
C GLU A 72 -13.00 -4.04 -15.11
N GLU A 73 -14.05 -4.89 -15.24
CA GLU A 73 -15.44 -4.48 -15.22
C GLU A 73 -15.83 -3.80 -13.90
N LYS A 74 -15.39 -4.35 -12.78
CA LYS A 74 -15.66 -3.77 -11.47
C LYS A 74 -14.98 -2.41 -11.27
N PHE A 75 -13.75 -2.21 -11.76
CA PHE A 75 -13.11 -0.89 -11.74
C PHE A 75 -13.82 0.11 -12.64
N GLN A 76 -14.33 -0.30 -13.80
CA GLN A 76 -15.19 0.55 -14.64
C GLN A 76 -16.47 0.97 -13.87
N ASN A 77 -17.09 0.02 -13.19
CA ASN A 77 -18.28 0.30 -12.37
C ASN A 77 -17.96 1.22 -11.18
N LEU A 78 -16.78 1.06 -10.54
CA LEU A 78 -16.33 1.95 -9.46
C LEU A 78 -16.10 3.38 -9.97
N SER A 79 -15.44 3.52 -11.13
CA SER A 79 -15.25 4.81 -11.79
C SER A 79 -16.59 5.51 -12.08
N THR A 80 -17.56 4.78 -12.60
CA THR A 80 -18.90 5.31 -12.90
C THR A 80 -19.67 5.67 -11.61
N GLN A 81 -19.63 4.78 -10.61
CA GLN A 81 -20.36 4.94 -9.34
C GLN A 81 -19.94 6.19 -8.58
N TYR A 82 -18.64 6.50 -8.56
CA TYR A 82 -18.07 7.60 -7.80
C TYR A 82 -17.58 8.77 -8.65
N ASN A 83 -17.79 8.73 -9.96
CA ASN A 83 -17.33 9.76 -10.91
C ASN A 83 -15.82 10.07 -10.74
N ALA A 84 -15.00 9.02 -10.73
CA ALA A 84 -13.54 9.10 -10.54
C ALA A 84 -12.80 8.57 -11.77
N ASP A 85 -11.63 9.13 -12.07
CA ASP A 85 -10.76 8.59 -13.11
C ASP A 85 -9.99 7.38 -12.56
N ILE A 86 -9.97 6.28 -13.32
CA ILE A 86 -9.23 5.06 -12.94
C ILE A 86 -8.44 4.57 -14.15
N SER A 87 -7.12 4.46 -13.99
CA SER A 87 -6.22 3.89 -15.01
C SER A 87 -5.53 2.64 -14.46
N LEU A 88 -5.65 1.53 -15.18
CA LEU A 88 -5.06 0.24 -14.86
C LEU A 88 -3.89 0.00 -15.80
N TYR A 89 -2.70 -0.28 -15.24
CA TYR A 89 -1.46 -0.49 -15.99
C TYR A 89 -0.96 -1.92 -15.73
N ILE A 90 -0.91 -2.74 -16.77
CA ILE A 90 -0.36 -4.09 -16.69
C ILE A 90 1.14 -4.01 -16.95
N VAL A 91 1.94 -4.31 -15.92
CA VAL A 91 3.39 -4.13 -15.89
C VAL A 91 4.12 -5.38 -16.37
N ASN A 92 5.19 -5.19 -17.15
CA ASN A 92 6.18 -6.22 -17.36
C ASN A 92 7.11 -6.30 -16.16
N CYS A 93 7.05 -7.39 -15.42
CA CYS A 93 7.78 -7.57 -14.17
C CYS A 93 9.12 -8.28 -14.31
N ASP A 94 9.58 -8.58 -15.52
CA ASP A 94 10.72 -9.48 -15.72
C ASP A 94 12.01 -8.91 -15.10
N GLU A 95 12.28 -7.62 -15.27
CA GLU A 95 13.43 -6.95 -14.64
C GLU A 95 13.29 -6.88 -13.11
N LEU A 96 12.08 -6.57 -12.62
CA LEU A 96 11.81 -6.41 -11.19
C LEU A 96 11.90 -7.73 -10.41
N LYS A 97 11.62 -8.87 -11.05
CA LYS A 97 11.71 -10.20 -10.44
C LYS A 97 13.15 -10.59 -10.06
N SER A 98 14.15 -9.95 -10.65
CA SER A 98 15.55 -10.15 -10.31
C SER A 98 16.01 -9.41 -9.06
N LEU A 99 15.23 -8.44 -8.58
CA LEU A 99 15.52 -7.64 -7.40
C LEU A 99 15.31 -8.44 -6.11
N PRO A 100 15.92 -8.02 -4.98
CA PRO A 100 15.72 -8.68 -3.70
C PRO A 100 14.25 -8.82 -3.33
N SER A 101 13.86 -9.99 -2.84
CA SER A 101 12.50 -10.27 -2.39
C SER A 101 12.51 -11.09 -1.11
N THR A 102 11.39 -11.13 -0.40
CA THR A 102 11.23 -11.94 0.80
C THR A 102 9.94 -12.76 0.69
N LYS A 103 9.67 -13.59 1.72
CA LYS A 103 8.38 -14.30 1.80
C LYS A 103 7.18 -13.38 1.97
N ASN A 104 7.41 -12.15 2.43
CA ASN A 104 6.36 -11.19 2.78
C ASN A 104 6.20 -10.09 1.72
N TRP A 105 7.26 -9.78 0.97
CA TRP A 105 7.29 -8.70 -0.02
C TRP A 105 7.76 -9.24 -1.36
N SER A 106 6.90 -9.09 -2.36
CA SER A 106 7.18 -9.45 -3.75
C SER A 106 7.85 -8.29 -4.49
N TYR A 107 8.22 -8.51 -5.74
CA TYR A 107 8.74 -7.47 -6.63
C TYR A 107 7.78 -6.27 -6.80
N ALA A 108 6.50 -6.42 -6.48
CA ALA A 108 5.53 -5.33 -6.56
C ALA A 108 5.86 -4.15 -5.63
N THR A 109 6.65 -4.38 -4.58
CA THR A 109 7.17 -3.32 -3.72
C THR A 109 8.01 -2.28 -4.50
N TYR A 110 8.61 -2.66 -5.63
CA TYR A 110 9.40 -1.76 -6.48
C TYR A 110 8.56 -1.00 -7.51
N PHE A 111 7.27 -1.30 -7.65
CA PHE A 111 6.40 -0.58 -8.58
C PHE A 111 6.34 0.93 -8.29
N ARG A 112 6.56 1.36 -7.04
CA ARG A 112 6.57 2.79 -6.69
C ARG A 112 7.63 3.59 -7.46
N PHE A 113 8.77 2.99 -7.81
CA PHE A 113 9.79 3.62 -8.65
C PHE A 113 9.33 3.69 -10.12
N VAL A 114 8.72 2.61 -10.62
CA VAL A 114 8.11 2.57 -11.96
C VAL A 114 7.00 3.63 -12.08
N ILE A 115 6.13 3.70 -11.09
CA ILE A 115 5.01 4.64 -11.01
C ILE A 115 5.52 6.09 -11.06
N ALA A 116 6.49 6.43 -10.22
CA ALA A 116 7.02 7.78 -10.15
C ALA A 116 7.67 8.22 -11.47
N ASP A 117 8.38 7.31 -12.13
CA ASP A 117 9.00 7.61 -13.43
C ASP A 117 7.97 7.73 -14.56
N LEU A 118 6.95 6.87 -14.59
CA LEU A 118 6.01 6.82 -15.70
C LEU A 118 4.92 7.89 -15.65
N LEU A 119 4.58 8.38 -14.46
CA LEU A 119 3.54 9.41 -14.31
C LEU A 119 4.09 10.83 -14.45
N TYR A 120 5.39 11.04 -14.31
CA TYR A 120 6.02 12.33 -14.61
C TYR A 120 6.35 12.43 -16.12
N PRO A 121 6.14 13.58 -16.79
CA PRO A 121 5.74 14.90 -16.25
C PRO A 121 4.23 15.17 -16.25
N GLU A 122 3.38 14.20 -16.62
CA GLU A 122 1.93 14.42 -16.74
C GLU A 122 1.27 14.77 -15.40
N ILE A 123 1.87 14.32 -14.29
CA ILE A 123 1.40 14.53 -12.93
C ILE A 123 2.52 15.17 -12.10
N GLU A 124 2.19 16.21 -11.33
CA GLU A 124 3.15 16.92 -10.47
C GLU A 124 3.25 16.29 -9.09
N THR A 125 2.12 15.91 -8.50
CA THR A 125 2.05 15.31 -7.16
C THR A 125 1.27 14.01 -7.16
N LEU A 126 1.74 13.04 -6.39
CA LEU A 126 1.20 11.69 -6.34
C LEU A 126 1.16 11.15 -4.92
N LEU A 127 0.01 10.71 -4.45
CA LEU A 127 -0.10 9.90 -3.24
C LEU A 127 0.05 8.42 -3.59
N TYR A 128 1.21 7.84 -3.28
CA TYR A 128 1.40 6.38 -3.31
C TYR A 128 0.93 5.79 -2.00
N ILE A 129 0.10 4.75 -2.05
CA ILE A 129 -0.33 3.99 -0.88
C ILE A 129 -0.32 2.48 -1.14
N ASP A 130 -0.03 1.72 -0.09
CA ASP A 130 -0.12 0.27 -0.12
C ASP A 130 -1.59 -0.20 -0.14
N ALA A 131 -1.84 -1.33 -0.78
CA ALA A 131 -3.20 -1.89 -0.99
C ALA A 131 -3.90 -2.34 0.30
N ASP A 132 -3.19 -2.42 1.41
CA ASP A 132 -3.71 -2.76 2.73
C ASP A 132 -3.96 -1.53 3.62
N ILE A 133 -4.04 -0.35 3.00
CA ILE A 133 -4.48 0.89 3.63
C ILE A 133 -5.96 1.13 3.34
N VAL A 134 -6.74 1.47 4.37
CA VAL A 134 -8.16 1.83 4.28
C VAL A 134 -8.36 3.24 4.81
N CYS A 135 -9.00 4.07 4.02
CA CYS A 135 -9.37 5.43 4.39
C CYS A 135 -10.65 5.44 5.25
N LYS A 136 -10.65 6.20 6.34
CA LYS A 136 -11.84 6.46 7.16
C LYS A 136 -12.06 7.95 7.47
N GLY A 137 -11.21 8.81 6.94
CA GLY A 137 -11.26 10.26 7.20
C GLY A 137 -10.99 11.10 5.96
N SER A 138 -10.96 12.41 6.15
CA SER A 138 -10.77 13.38 5.08
C SER A 138 -9.31 13.50 4.64
N LEU A 139 -9.09 13.59 3.33
CA LEU A 139 -7.79 13.83 2.69
C LEU A 139 -7.53 15.30 2.34
N HIS A 140 -8.41 16.23 2.71
CA HIS A 140 -8.28 17.65 2.36
C HIS A 140 -6.95 18.27 2.83
N GLU A 141 -6.43 17.85 3.97
CA GLU A 141 -5.14 18.36 4.47
C GLU A 141 -3.99 18.11 3.48
N LEU A 142 -4.06 17.04 2.68
CA LEU A 142 -3.02 16.73 1.70
C LEU A 142 -2.99 17.72 0.54
N LEU A 143 -4.16 18.27 0.15
CA LEU A 143 -4.25 19.24 -0.94
C LEU A 143 -3.54 20.56 -0.63
N GLY A 144 -3.38 20.89 0.66
CA GLY A 144 -2.71 22.11 1.13
C GLY A 144 -1.20 21.94 1.39
N ILE A 145 -0.59 20.79 1.08
CA ILE A 145 0.83 20.56 1.38
C ILE A 145 1.71 21.27 0.36
N GLU A 146 2.50 22.22 0.84
CA GLU A 146 3.55 22.88 0.07
C GLU A 146 4.87 22.13 0.22
N PHE A 147 5.32 21.46 -0.83
CA PHE A 147 6.55 20.65 -0.80
C PHE A 147 7.82 21.47 -0.71
N ASN A 148 7.82 22.70 -1.23
CA ASN A 148 9.04 23.50 -1.39
C ASN A 148 10.13 22.68 -2.12
N ASN A 149 11.27 22.41 -1.44
CA ASN A 149 12.34 21.57 -1.98
C ASN A 149 12.27 20.10 -1.53
N ASN A 150 11.25 19.72 -0.75
CA ASN A 150 11.10 18.34 -0.29
C ASN A 150 10.60 17.43 -1.40
N ILE A 151 11.00 16.17 -1.33
CA ILE A 151 10.65 15.15 -2.32
C ILE A 151 9.35 14.45 -1.96
N ALA A 152 9.11 14.23 -0.66
CA ALA A 152 7.91 13.53 -0.20
C ALA A 152 7.42 14.05 1.16
N ALA A 153 6.11 13.93 1.39
CA ALA A 153 5.52 14.00 2.71
C ALA A 153 5.22 12.57 3.19
N VAL A 154 5.66 12.24 4.41
CA VAL A 154 5.77 10.87 4.93
C VAL A 154 5.29 10.78 6.37
N VAL A 155 5.00 9.56 6.82
CA VAL A 155 4.59 9.27 8.20
C VAL A 155 5.62 8.39 8.89
N ALA A 156 6.01 8.74 10.11
CA ALA A 156 7.01 8.03 10.88
C ALA A 156 6.60 6.58 11.18
N GLU A 157 7.55 5.66 10.96
CA GLU A 157 7.50 4.26 11.39
C GLU A 157 8.04 4.15 12.81
N GLU A 158 7.37 3.40 13.70
CA GLU A 158 7.82 3.08 15.05
C GLU A 158 8.26 4.31 15.89
N ASP A 159 9.34 4.18 16.66
CA ASP A 159 9.87 5.20 17.56
C ASP A 159 11.38 5.45 17.38
N LYS A 160 11.90 6.43 18.12
CA LYS A 160 13.31 6.82 18.06
C LYS A 160 14.27 5.69 18.39
N VAL A 161 13.93 4.81 19.33
CA VAL A 161 14.80 3.66 19.72
C VAL A 161 14.92 2.70 18.54
N TRP A 162 13.83 2.52 17.79
CA TRP A 162 13.82 1.69 16.60
C TRP A 162 14.62 2.35 15.46
N TRP A 163 14.50 3.67 15.25
CA TRP A 163 15.27 4.42 14.23
C TRP A 163 16.78 4.30 14.47
N GLU A 164 17.24 4.45 15.73
CA GLU A 164 18.64 4.25 16.10
C GLU A 164 19.17 2.85 15.75
N LYS A 165 18.35 1.82 15.96
CA LYS A 165 18.69 0.46 15.54
C LYS A 165 18.81 0.34 14.02
N ARG A 166 17.88 0.97 13.26
CA ARG A 166 17.91 0.96 11.80
C ARG A 166 19.09 1.75 11.25
N ALA A 167 19.37 2.94 11.79
CA ALA A 167 20.52 3.75 11.44
C ALA A 167 21.84 2.96 11.58
N LYS A 168 22.00 2.24 12.70
CA LYS A 168 23.15 1.38 12.91
C LYS A 168 23.21 0.19 11.95
N ALA A 169 22.06 -0.46 11.68
CA ALA A 169 22.00 -1.64 10.80
C ALA A 169 22.32 -1.26 9.34
N LEU A 170 21.88 -0.10 8.89
CA LEU A 170 22.12 0.41 7.55
C LEU A 170 23.46 1.15 7.41
N ASP A 171 24.13 1.44 8.53
CA ASP A 171 25.33 2.26 8.58
C ASP A 171 25.08 3.68 8.02
N GLU A 172 23.89 4.24 8.37
CA GLU A 172 23.42 5.54 7.87
C GLU A 172 22.94 6.40 9.06
N PRO A 173 23.80 7.25 9.63
CA PRO A 173 23.47 8.05 10.82
C PRO A 173 22.32 9.04 10.62
N GLY A 174 22.05 9.49 9.39
CA GLY A 174 20.95 10.41 9.08
C GLY A 174 19.58 9.85 9.47
N ILE A 175 19.42 8.53 9.48
CA ILE A 175 18.19 7.83 9.88
C ILE A 175 17.84 8.03 11.36
N ASN A 176 18.79 8.45 12.22
CA ASN A 176 18.49 8.78 13.61
C ASN A 176 17.49 9.97 13.75
N ALA A 177 17.40 10.82 12.73
CA ALA A 177 16.44 11.93 12.70
C ALA A 177 15.00 11.49 12.39
N GLY A 178 14.83 10.30 11.80
CA GLY A 178 13.53 9.75 11.45
C GLY A 178 13.64 8.61 10.45
N TYR A 179 12.68 7.68 10.54
CA TYR A 179 12.46 6.60 9.59
C TYR A 179 10.98 6.50 9.30
N PHE A 180 10.58 6.49 8.04
CA PHE A 180 9.18 6.49 7.64
C PHE A 180 8.75 5.13 7.07
N ASN A 181 7.45 4.88 7.16
CA ASN A 181 6.81 3.74 6.50
C ASN A 181 6.54 4.06 5.03
N ALA A 182 7.07 3.25 4.12
CA ALA A 182 6.96 3.49 2.69
C ALA A 182 5.58 3.13 2.10
N GLY A 183 4.68 2.56 2.89
CA GLY A 183 3.31 2.28 2.45
C GLY A 183 2.44 3.53 2.27
N PHE A 184 2.92 4.71 2.71
CA PHE A 184 2.29 5.99 2.49
C PHE A 184 3.35 7.02 2.09
N LEU A 185 3.31 7.51 0.85
CA LEU A 185 4.23 8.50 0.32
C LEU A 185 3.45 9.52 -0.51
N TYR A 186 3.36 10.77 -0.05
CA TYR A 186 2.86 11.85 -0.90
C TYR A 186 4.04 12.52 -1.57
N ILE A 187 4.20 12.36 -2.88
CA ILE A 187 5.43 12.58 -3.64
C ILE A 187 5.30 13.83 -4.51
N ASN A 188 6.31 14.69 -4.48
CA ASN A 188 6.57 15.69 -5.51
C ASN A 188 7.40 15.03 -6.62
N LEU A 189 6.75 14.69 -7.73
CA LEU A 189 7.38 13.95 -8.82
C LEU A 189 8.46 14.77 -9.55
N ALA A 190 8.33 16.10 -9.60
CA ALA A 190 9.38 16.95 -10.17
C ALA A 190 10.67 16.89 -9.33
N GLN A 191 10.55 16.96 -8.01
CA GLN A 191 11.72 16.83 -7.12
C GLN A 191 12.27 15.39 -7.11
N TRP A 192 11.42 14.37 -7.23
CA TRP A 192 11.84 12.98 -7.38
C TRP A 192 12.72 12.78 -8.62
N GLN A 193 12.29 13.31 -9.77
CA GLN A 193 13.06 13.24 -11.02
C GLN A 193 14.32 14.10 -10.97
N LYS A 194 14.24 15.33 -10.46
CA LYS A 194 15.39 16.21 -10.32
C LYS A 194 16.52 15.60 -9.48
N ASN A 195 16.15 14.81 -8.47
CA ASN A 195 17.09 14.10 -7.61
C ASN A 195 17.40 12.67 -8.11
N ASP A 196 16.88 12.25 -9.26
CA ASP A 196 17.09 10.93 -9.89
C ASP A 196 16.90 9.74 -8.93
N ILE A 197 15.82 9.81 -8.10
CA ILE A 197 15.58 8.86 -7.00
C ILE A 197 15.47 7.43 -7.50
N SER A 198 14.74 7.18 -8.60
CA SER A 198 14.58 5.82 -9.14
C SER A 198 15.91 5.19 -9.57
N SER A 199 16.79 5.94 -10.28
CA SER A 199 18.10 5.41 -10.70
C SER A 199 19.01 5.14 -9.50
N GLN A 200 19.02 6.05 -8.51
CA GLN A 200 19.80 5.86 -7.30
C GLN A 200 19.30 4.64 -6.52
N ALA A 201 17.96 4.45 -6.40
CA ALA A 201 17.38 3.30 -5.74
C ALA A 201 17.77 1.99 -6.42
N MET A 202 17.70 1.91 -7.76
CA MET A 202 18.10 0.73 -8.51
C MET A 202 19.61 0.44 -8.35
N SER A 203 20.47 1.48 -8.32
CA SER A 203 21.89 1.33 -8.04
C SER A 203 22.16 0.76 -6.64
N LEU A 204 21.47 1.27 -5.61
CA LEU A 204 21.62 0.76 -4.23
C LEU A 204 21.11 -0.68 -4.12
N LEU A 205 20.00 -1.01 -4.78
CA LEU A 205 19.46 -2.37 -4.81
C LEU A 205 20.36 -3.36 -5.57
N ALA A 206 21.23 -2.88 -6.45
CA ALA A 206 22.23 -3.71 -7.13
C ALA A 206 23.51 -3.89 -6.31
N ASP A 207 23.79 -3.03 -5.31
CA ASP A 207 25.01 -3.09 -4.48
C ASP A 207 24.90 -4.21 -3.43
N GLU A 208 25.80 -5.20 -3.50
CA GLU A 208 25.81 -6.35 -2.57
C GLU A 208 26.08 -5.95 -1.11
N LYS A 209 26.77 -4.85 -0.85
CA LYS A 209 26.99 -4.35 0.52
C LYS A 209 25.69 -3.80 1.11
N ILE A 210 24.90 -3.09 0.30
CA ILE A 210 23.60 -2.56 0.72
C ILE A 210 22.60 -3.71 0.87
N LYS A 211 22.56 -4.66 -0.08
CA LYS A 211 21.69 -5.86 0.00
C LYS A 211 21.88 -6.62 1.32
N SER A 212 23.11 -6.71 1.82
CA SER A 212 23.40 -7.40 3.09
C SER A 212 22.86 -6.67 4.34
N LYS A 213 22.58 -5.37 4.25
CA LYS A 213 22.12 -4.51 5.35
C LYS A 213 20.63 -4.26 5.36
N ILE A 214 19.98 -4.23 4.18
CA ILE A 214 18.55 -3.95 4.06
C ILE A 214 17.71 -5.12 4.58
N SER A 215 16.63 -4.80 5.28
CA SER A 215 15.65 -5.77 5.79
C SER A 215 14.24 -5.45 5.31
N TYR A 216 13.98 -4.19 4.98
CA TYR A 216 12.68 -3.65 4.54
C TYR A 216 12.74 -3.18 3.07
N LEU A 217 13.62 -3.80 2.26
CA LEU A 217 13.72 -3.62 0.81
C LEU A 217 13.69 -2.14 0.38
N ASP A 218 12.71 -1.76 -0.41
CA ASP A 218 12.47 -0.42 -0.93
C ASP A 218 12.29 0.64 0.17
N GLN A 219 11.71 0.27 1.32
CA GLN A 219 11.53 1.20 2.44
C GLN A 219 12.89 1.63 3.02
N ASP A 220 13.84 0.71 3.22
CA ASP A 220 15.20 1.06 3.67
C ASP A 220 15.90 1.97 2.65
N ILE A 221 15.79 1.64 1.37
CA ILE A 221 16.39 2.43 0.28
C ILE A 221 15.83 3.85 0.24
N LEU A 222 14.50 3.99 0.32
CA LEU A 222 13.87 5.31 0.33
C LEU A 222 14.26 6.13 1.57
N ASN A 223 14.35 5.51 2.73
CA ASN A 223 14.79 6.20 3.94
C ASN A 223 16.25 6.67 3.87
N ILE A 224 17.12 5.95 3.14
CA ILE A 224 18.49 6.41 2.85
C ILE A 224 18.49 7.63 1.88
N LEU A 225 17.74 7.53 0.77
CA LEU A 225 17.77 8.53 -0.30
C LEU A 225 17.04 9.83 0.06
N LEU A 226 16.06 9.77 0.96
CA LEU A 226 15.20 10.88 1.32
C LEU A 226 15.57 11.55 2.65
N ILE A 227 16.74 11.24 3.24
CA ILE A 227 17.24 11.95 4.43
C ILE A 227 17.24 13.47 4.16
N ASP A 228 16.68 14.23 5.11
CA ASP A 228 16.56 15.70 5.06
C ASP A 228 15.75 16.25 3.85
N LYS A 229 14.98 15.40 3.16
CA LYS A 229 14.19 15.77 1.98
C LYS A 229 12.70 15.44 2.15
N THR A 230 12.24 15.32 3.39
CA THR A 230 10.86 14.91 3.69
C THR A 230 10.13 15.91 4.57
N ILE A 231 8.81 15.97 4.38
CA ILE A 231 7.86 16.62 5.29
C ILE A 231 7.26 15.53 6.18
N TRP A 232 7.30 15.69 7.49
CA TRP A 232 6.74 14.74 8.43
C TRP A 232 5.27 15.05 8.72
N LEU A 233 4.39 14.10 8.43
CA LEU A 233 2.96 14.17 8.69
C LEU A 233 2.60 13.48 10.00
N ASP A 234 1.42 13.84 10.51
CA ASP A 234 0.84 13.19 11.70
C ASP A 234 0.53 11.70 11.43
N LYS A 235 0.68 10.87 12.47
CA LYS A 235 0.42 9.42 12.42
C LYS A 235 -1.00 9.06 11.98
N LYS A 236 -1.97 9.97 12.09
CA LYS A 236 -3.35 9.76 11.61
C LYS A 236 -3.43 9.42 10.11
N HIS A 237 -2.45 9.87 9.30
CA HIS A 237 -2.40 9.61 7.85
C HIS A 237 -1.86 8.22 7.50
N ASN A 238 -1.23 7.50 8.45
CA ASN A 238 -0.78 6.12 8.27
C ASN A 238 -0.78 5.38 9.61
N THR A 239 -1.95 5.25 10.22
CA THR A 239 -2.14 4.57 11.52
C THR A 239 -1.99 3.07 11.31
N GLN A 240 -0.84 2.52 11.69
CA GLN A 240 -0.54 1.12 11.54
C GLN A 240 -1.25 0.26 12.58
N TYR A 241 -1.89 -0.82 12.13
CA TYR A 241 -2.54 -1.80 12.99
C TYR A 241 -2.40 -3.21 12.45
N SER A 242 -1.89 -4.12 13.26
CA SER A 242 -1.89 -5.54 12.93
C SER A 242 -3.10 -6.24 13.53
N ILE A 243 -3.91 -6.89 12.69
CA ILE A 243 -5.04 -7.72 13.16
C ILE A 243 -4.55 -8.85 14.08
N ASN A 244 -3.28 -9.27 13.96
CA ASN A 244 -2.70 -10.25 14.87
C ASN A 244 -2.52 -9.74 16.31
N TYR A 245 -2.62 -8.44 16.55
CA TYR A 245 -2.65 -7.89 17.92
C TYR A 245 -3.88 -8.37 18.71
N GLU A 246 -4.95 -8.75 18.01
CA GLU A 246 -6.13 -9.38 18.62
C GLU A 246 -5.79 -10.69 19.34
N LEU A 247 -4.74 -11.40 18.92
CA LEU A 247 -4.26 -12.66 19.54
C LEU A 247 -3.38 -12.43 20.78
N SER A 248 -2.93 -11.20 21.04
CA SER A 248 -1.97 -10.88 22.10
C SER A 248 -2.63 -10.81 23.48
N LYS A 249 -1.90 -11.20 24.52
CA LYS A 249 -2.30 -11.06 25.93
C LYS A 249 -1.12 -10.48 26.73
N PRO A 250 -1.21 -9.23 27.29
CA PRO A 250 -2.34 -8.31 27.10
C PRO A 250 -2.45 -7.80 25.65
N LYS A 251 -3.67 -7.41 25.25
CA LYS A 251 -3.89 -6.80 23.94
C LYS A 251 -3.25 -5.39 23.91
N PRO A 252 -2.48 -5.04 22.88
CA PRO A 252 -1.95 -3.69 22.73
C PRO A 252 -3.07 -2.63 22.66
N VAL A 253 -2.74 -1.41 23.04
CA VAL A 253 -3.66 -0.28 22.88
C VAL A 253 -4.01 -0.11 21.40
N ASN A 254 -5.29 0.04 21.08
CA ASN A 254 -5.73 0.29 19.72
C ASN A 254 -5.31 1.72 19.29
N PRO A 255 -4.46 1.89 18.28
CA PRO A 255 -4.04 3.20 17.79
C PRO A 255 -5.09 3.89 16.92
N ILE A 256 -6.13 3.15 16.46
CA ILE A 256 -7.19 3.70 15.62
C ILE A 256 -8.10 4.55 16.49
N LYS A 257 -8.11 5.87 16.24
CA LYS A 257 -8.88 6.88 16.95
C LYS A 257 -9.93 7.51 16.03
N ASP A 258 -10.74 8.41 16.58
CA ASP A 258 -11.77 9.12 15.80
C ASP A 258 -11.17 9.98 14.69
N ASP A 259 -10.02 10.61 14.96
CA ASP A 259 -9.27 11.46 14.02
C ASP A 259 -8.37 10.71 13.05
N THR A 260 -8.26 9.37 13.14
CA THR A 260 -7.51 8.56 12.18
C THR A 260 -8.08 8.78 10.77
N VAL A 261 -7.19 9.10 9.82
CA VAL A 261 -7.54 9.31 8.40
C VAL A 261 -7.36 8.03 7.60
N MET A 262 -6.21 7.38 7.75
CA MET A 262 -5.90 6.12 7.08
C MET A 262 -5.43 5.05 8.07
N ILE A 263 -5.97 3.85 7.93
CA ILE A 263 -5.60 2.67 8.71
C ILE A 263 -4.77 1.76 7.81
N HIS A 264 -3.54 1.49 8.20
CA HIS A 264 -2.65 0.57 7.50
C HIS A 264 -2.63 -0.79 8.21
N TYR A 265 -3.25 -1.81 7.61
CA TYR A 265 -3.34 -3.16 8.17
C TYR A 265 -2.05 -3.93 7.95
N ILE A 266 -1.02 -3.64 8.74
CA ILE A 266 0.29 -4.30 8.65
C ILE A 266 0.23 -5.78 9.06
N GLY A 267 1.24 -6.56 8.63
CA GLY A 267 1.38 -7.97 9.01
C GLY A 267 0.56 -8.94 8.14
N PRO A 268 0.61 -10.24 8.45
CA PRO A 268 0.16 -11.31 7.56
C PRO A 268 -1.36 -11.53 7.53
N THR A 269 -2.10 -11.09 8.56
CA THR A 269 -3.57 -11.15 8.54
C THR A 269 -4.12 -9.82 8.04
N LYS A 270 -4.87 -9.89 6.94
CA LYS A 270 -5.45 -8.71 6.28
C LYS A 270 -6.96 -8.63 6.51
N PRO A 271 -7.60 -7.45 6.40
CA PRO A 271 -9.03 -7.27 6.66
C PRO A 271 -9.92 -8.02 5.63
N TRP A 272 -9.39 -8.35 4.47
CA TRP A 272 -10.09 -9.16 3.46
C TRP A 272 -10.01 -10.67 3.67
N HIS A 273 -9.35 -11.14 4.73
CA HIS A 273 -9.30 -12.55 5.07
C HIS A 273 -10.54 -12.99 5.83
N LYS A 274 -11.16 -14.11 5.46
CA LYS A 274 -12.38 -14.64 6.08
C LYS A 274 -12.27 -14.82 7.61
N TRP A 275 -11.09 -15.17 8.11
CA TRP A 275 -10.86 -15.34 9.56
C TRP A 275 -10.67 -14.04 10.34
N ALA A 276 -10.64 -12.89 9.63
CA ALA A 276 -10.54 -11.57 10.23
C ALA A 276 -11.88 -10.84 10.34
N GLU A 277 -12.94 -11.33 9.69
CA GLU A 277 -14.21 -10.60 9.48
C GLU A 277 -14.94 -10.17 10.75
N ASN A 278 -14.71 -10.85 11.89
CA ASN A 278 -15.43 -10.60 13.13
C ASN A 278 -14.71 -9.63 14.09
N TYR A 279 -13.56 -9.07 13.70
CA TYR A 279 -12.88 -8.07 14.52
C TYR A 279 -13.39 -6.67 14.21
N ALA A 280 -13.63 -5.89 15.26
CA ALA A 280 -14.13 -4.51 15.11
C ALA A 280 -13.22 -3.63 14.22
N CYS A 281 -11.91 -3.86 14.24
CA CYS A 281 -10.97 -3.13 13.41
C CYS A 281 -11.13 -3.39 11.90
N THR A 282 -11.80 -4.47 11.49
CA THR A 282 -12.03 -4.80 10.07
C THR A 282 -13.29 -4.17 9.50
N GLU A 283 -14.15 -3.60 10.34
CA GLU A 283 -15.41 -3.00 9.90
C GLU A 283 -15.21 -1.87 8.89
N TYR A 284 -14.17 -1.07 9.03
CA TYR A 284 -13.84 -0.01 8.05
C TYR A 284 -13.61 -0.55 6.63
N PHE A 285 -12.95 -1.72 6.52
CA PHE A 285 -12.78 -2.41 5.23
C PHE A 285 -14.11 -2.98 4.74
N LEU A 286 -14.90 -3.58 5.61
CA LEU A 286 -16.20 -4.18 5.27
C LEU A 286 -17.23 -3.14 4.85
N ASP A 287 -17.23 -1.94 5.45
CA ASP A 287 -18.06 -0.80 5.04
C ASP A 287 -17.74 -0.37 3.61
N ALA A 288 -16.45 -0.14 3.31
CA ALA A 288 -16.02 0.22 1.97
C ALA A 288 -16.32 -0.88 0.95
N LYS A 289 -16.14 -2.16 1.34
CA LYS A 289 -16.53 -3.30 0.49
C LYS A 289 -18.04 -3.27 0.18
N ARG A 290 -18.91 -3.05 1.17
CA ARG A 290 -20.36 -2.97 0.97
C ARG A 290 -20.77 -1.85 0.01
N ALA A 291 -20.04 -0.72 0.05
CA ALA A 291 -20.25 0.45 -0.79
C ALA A 291 -19.58 0.37 -2.18
N SER A 292 -19.01 -0.77 -2.57
CA SER A 292 -18.23 -0.93 -3.80
C SER A 292 -18.81 -2.00 -4.73
N PRO A 293 -18.39 -2.06 -6.00
CA PRO A 293 -18.74 -3.15 -6.93
C PRO A 293 -18.30 -4.55 -6.46
N TRP A 294 -17.42 -4.64 -5.46
CA TRP A 294 -17.01 -5.90 -4.83
C TRP A 294 -17.90 -6.34 -3.67
N ASN A 295 -19.08 -5.72 -3.47
CA ASN A 295 -19.98 -6.00 -2.33
C ASN A 295 -20.35 -7.48 -2.20
N GLN A 296 -20.54 -8.20 -3.33
CA GLN A 296 -20.84 -9.63 -3.38
C GLN A 296 -19.61 -10.53 -3.42
N SER A 297 -18.40 -9.97 -3.60
CA SER A 297 -17.17 -10.76 -3.63
C SER A 297 -16.92 -11.41 -2.27
N PRO A 298 -16.61 -12.73 -2.21
CA PRO A 298 -16.34 -13.38 -0.95
C PRO A 298 -15.01 -12.93 -0.35
N LEU A 299 -14.90 -12.92 0.98
CA LEU A 299 -13.63 -12.75 1.66
C LEU A 299 -12.70 -13.94 1.39
N LEU A 300 -11.40 -13.67 1.34
CA LEU A 300 -10.39 -14.65 0.92
C LEU A 300 -10.20 -15.75 1.96
N GLN A 301 -10.15 -16.99 1.47
CA GLN A 301 -9.86 -18.19 2.26
C GLN A 301 -8.34 -18.37 2.45
N ALA A 302 -7.96 -19.14 3.47
CA ALA A 302 -6.58 -19.50 3.72
C ALA A 302 -6.05 -20.48 2.66
N THR A 303 -5.20 -20.01 1.75
CA THR A 303 -4.63 -20.81 0.65
C THR A 303 -3.14 -21.11 0.82
N THR A 304 -2.39 -20.26 1.51
CA THR A 304 -0.95 -20.45 1.78
C THR A 304 -0.74 -21.11 3.15
N THR A 305 0.43 -21.71 3.35
CA THR A 305 0.82 -22.28 4.66
C THR A 305 0.78 -21.22 5.76
N SER A 306 1.25 -20.00 5.48
CA SER A 306 1.18 -18.88 6.42
C SER A 306 -0.27 -18.54 6.77
N ASN A 307 -1.14 -18.37 5.76
CA ASN A 307 -2.54 -18.05 5.96
C ASN A 307 -3.28 -19.13 6.76
N MET A 308 -3.03 -20.42 6.47
CA MET A 308 -3.62 -21.54 7.23
C MET A 308 -3.22 -21.51 8.72
N ARG A 309 -1.95 -21.19 9.00
CA ARG A 309 -1.45 -21.07 10.37
C ARG A 309 -2.14 -19.93 11.13
N TYR A 310 -2.27 -18.74 10.50
CA TYR A 310 -2.93 -17.59 11.14
C TYR A 310 -4.44 -17.81 11.23
N CYS A 311 -5.07 -18.37 10.21
CA CYS A 311 -6.47 -18.76 10.23
C CYS A 311 -6.80 -19.67 11.44
N ALA A 312 -5.99 -20.72 11.66
CA ALA A 312 -6.16 -21.60 12.80
C ALA A 312 -6.03 -20.86 14.15
N LYS A 313 -5.01 -19.97 14.28
CA LYS A 313 -4.82 -19.17 15.50
C LYS A 313 -6.02 -18.27 15.81
N HIS A 314 -6.53 -17.55 14.82
CA HIS A 314 -7.69 -16.67 14.98
C HIS A 314 -8.97 -17.47 15.28
N GLN A 315 -9.18 -18.61 14.63
CA GLN A 315 -10.32 -19.51 14.91
C GLN A 315 -10.27 -20.03 16.35
N PHE A 316 -9.13 -20.52 16.83
CA PHE A 316 -8.97 -20.93 18.23
C PHE A 316 -9.20 -19.77 19.20
N HIS A 317 -8.67 -18.57 18.90
CA HIS A 317 -8.87 -17.38 19.73
C HIS A 317 -10.36 -17.01 19.86
N ASN A 318 -11.11 -17.13 18.77
CA ASN A 318 -12.55 -16.85 18.72
C ASN A 318 -13.42 -17.99 19.25
N GLY A 319 -12.83 -19.07 19.81
CA GLY A 319 -13.54 -20.19 20.37
C GLY A 319 -14.05 -21.22 19.34
N ASP A 320 -13.75 -21.06 18.06
CA ASP A 320 -14.10 -22.03 17.02
C ASP A 320 -13.05 -23.15 16.93
N ILE A 321 -13.08 -24.02 17.95
CA ILE A 321 -12.07 -25.07 18.14
C ILE A 321 -12.09 -26.06 16.96
N THR A 322 -13.27 -26.40 16.44
CA THR A 322 -13.43 -27.37 15.35
C THR A 322 -12.78 -26.89 14.07
N ARG A 323 -13.15 -25.66 13.62
CA ARG A 323 -12.51 -25.06 12.43
C ARG A 323 -11.04 -24.76 12.65
N GLY A 324 -10.65 -24.33 13.86
CA GLY A 324 -9.26 -24.14 14.24
C GLY A 324 -8.40 -25.39 14.08
N ALA A 325 -8.90 -26.54 14.56
CA ALA A 325 -8.23 -27.84 14.42
C ALA A 325 -8.12 -28.27 12.93
N LEU A 326 -9.20 -28.11 12.15
CA LEU A 326 -9.18 -28.42 10.72
C LEU A 326 -8.17 -27.54 9.95
N SER A 327 -8.14 -26.23 10.21
CA SER A 327 -7.18 -25.33 9.61
C SER A 327 -5.73 -25.63 10.00
N PHE A 328 -5.52 -26.05 11.25
CA PHE A 328 -4.20 -26.45 11.73
C PHE A 328 -3.71 -27.76 11.09
N LEU A 329 -4.60 -28.74 10.93
CA LEU A 329 -4.28 -29.99 10.21
C LEU A 329 -3.95 -29.73 8.74
N LYS A 330 -4.70 -28.85 8.05
CA LYS A 330 -4.38 -28.40 6.67
C LYS A 330 -3.01 -27.72 6.62
N TYR A 331 -2.70 -26.86 7.59
CA TYR A 331 -1.38 -26.24 7.72
C TYR A 331 -0.27 -27.28 7.84
N LEU A 332 -0.42 -28.27 8.75
CA LEU A 332 0.58 -29.32 8.95
C LEU A 332 0.78 -30.14 7.66
N TYR A 333 -0.31 -30.56 7.03
CA TYR A 333 -0.26 -31.30 5.78
C TYR A 333 0.50 -30.53 4.69
N LYS A 334 0.13 -29.27 4.43
CA LYS A 334 0.78 -28.44 3.40
C LYS A 334 2.21 -28.03 3.74
N LYS A 335 2.64 -28.15 4.99
CA LYS A 335 4.01 -27.90 5.42
C LYS A 335 4.94 -29.08 5.14
N VAL A 336 4.40 -30.30 5.12
CA VAL A 336 5.15 -31.55 4.94
C VAL A 336 5.15 -31.98 3.50
N PHE A 337 4.04 -31.81 2.81
CA PHE A 337 3.80 -32.13 1.39
C PHE A 337 3.59 -30.86 0.56
#